data_37e86f919a870ef105d93051e203ac3e
#
_entry.id   37e86f919a870ef105d93051e203ac3e
#
_cell.length_a   1.000
_cell.length_b   1.000
_cell.length_c   1.000
_cell.angle_alpha   90.00
_cell.angle_beta   90.00
_cell.angle_gamma   90.00
#
_symmetry.space_group_name_H-M   'P 1'
#
loop_
_entity.id
_entity.type
_entity.pdbx_description
1 polymer ?
#
loop_
_entity_poly.entity_id
_entity_poly.type
_entity_poly.pdbx_seq_one_letter_code
_entity_poly.pdbx_strand_id
1 'polypeptide(L)'
;MTSKTPPPDHRIKSPFSRSNQHEVKLQTILSEAARLFNFQGTRATTLGDIARSIGLTKTSLYYYARNKEELVYKCYLASCDAGDDITDEASRGADTGLECLCNFVKVWFTRWEEQDQGQRPYTAWLIEIPTLASKHREEIEKRMDKFFNTILKFLKGGIKDGSISDCAPIPTTQAFLAIVYWSYVWFRNVPIENRPAAIEQLLSLIKGGISADTYHFSKLAFPALETRLLAGFDRDRQNELKRSAFLQVGSQMFNQRGYMGASLDDVAEQLDVTKGAFYYHIQNKEDLLYQCFQRTLELIDDMIERAGKDGQNGAEKIELVLRYLFNVQLSDDGPLIAYRCLPSLGIERRNKILKQTQASSDRLGDFISEGIKDGSIRDVNPEIIENAIAGTIDAAPGIAEKMRLDNNSKVSAEYLELFFNGIANRS
;
A
#
# COMPACT_ATOMS: atom_id res chain seq x y z
N MET A 1 19.03 55.15 24.32
CA MET A 1 18.86 54.84 22.88
C MET A 1 18.28 53.45 22.78
N THR A 2 16.98 53.35 22.70
CA THR A 2 16.25 52.09 22.63
C THR A 2 15.92 51.80 21.15
N SER A 3 16.59 50.80 20.57
CA SER A 3 16.31 50.36 19.18
C SER A 3 14.98 49.63 19.17
N LYS A 4 13.96 50.20 18.58
CA LYS A 4 12.69 49.57 18.25
C LYS A 4 12.88 48.70 16.99
N THR A 5 12.83 47.39 17.15
CA THR A 5 12.66 46.44 16.06
C THR A 5 11.28 46.68 15.42
N PRO A 6 11.15 46.81 14.10
CA PRO A 6 9.84 46.96 13.48
C PRO A 6 9.03 45.64 13.59
N PRO A 7 7.70 45.68 13.73
CA PRO A 7 6.87 44.52 13.76
C PRO A 7 6.90 43.75 12.42
N PRO A 8 6.70 42.40 12.42
CA PRO A 8 6.67 41.61 11.20
C PRO A 8 5.53 42.09 10.29
N ASP A 9 5.87 42.31 9.02
CA ASP A 9 4.98 42.79 7.96
C ASP A 9 3.94 41.71 7.61
N HIS A 10 2.81 41.70 8.32
CA HIS A 10 1.63 40.92 7.99
C HIS A 10 0.84 41.57 6.84
N ARG A 11 1.43 41.72 5.69
CA ARG A 11 0.66 42.08 4.50
C ARG A 11 -0.20 40.91 4.07
N ILE A 12 -1.49 40.99 4.32
CA ILE A 12 -2.48 40.10 3.69
C ILE A 12 -2.30 40.24 2.17
N LYS A 13 -1.77 39.19 1.52
CA LYS A 13 -1.61 39.20 0.06
C LYS A 13 -2.99 39.38 -0.57
N SER A 14 -3.20 40.44 -1.33
CA SER A 14 -4.47 40.68 -2.02
C SER A 14 -4.86 39.45 -2.86
N PRO A 15 -6.13 38.98 -2.81
CA PRO A 15 -6.61 37.88 -3.64
C PRO A 15 -6.46 38.14 -5.15
N PHE A 16 -6.23 39.38 -5.53
CA PHE A 16 -5.99 39.81 -6.91
C PHE A 16 -4.50 39.94 -7.29
N SER A 17 -3.57 39.59 -6.40
CA SER A 17 -2.14 39.62 -6.74
C SER A 17 -1.84 38.52 -7.78
N ARG A 18 -0.96 38.83 -8.77
CA ARG A 18 -0.53 37.85 -9.79
C ARG A 18 0.05 36.55 -9.14
N SER A 19 0.72 36.70 -8.01
CA SER A 19 1.26 35.59 -7.22
C SER A 19 0.15 34.65 -6.67
N ASN A 20 -0.94 35.22 -6.13
CA ASN A 20 -2.07 34.48 -5.61
C ASN A 20 -2.84 33.74 -6.73
N GLN A 21 -3.04 34.39 -7.86
CA GLN A 21 -3.68 33.76 -9.03
C GLN A 21 -2.83 32.66 -9.63
N HIS A 22 -1.51 32.78 -9.59
CA HIS A 22 -0.60 31.71 -10.02
C HIS A 22 -0.70 30.50 -9.10
N GLU A 23 -0.70 30.72 -7.79
CA GLU A 23 -0.79 29.66 -6.78
C GLU A 23 -2.13 28.92 -6.84
N VAL A 24 -3.25 29.62 -6.94
CA VAL A 24 -4.60 29.02 -7.11
C VAL A 24 -4.66 28.17 -8.39
N LYS A 25 -4.12 28.66 -9.51
CA LYS A 25 -4.07 27.89 -10.76
C LYS A 25 -3.18 26.66 -10.65
N LEU A 26 -2.02 26.77 -10.01
CA LEU A 26 -1.14 25.63 -9.76
C LEU A 26 -1.86 24.55 -8.92
N GLN A 27 -2.53 24.93 -7.84
CA GLN A 27 -3.30 24.00 -7.01
C GLN A 27 -4.41 23.32 -7.81
N THR A 28 -5.13 24.03 -8.66
CA THR A 28 -6.15 23.46 -9.55
C THR A 28 -5.53 22.43 -10.51
N ILE A 29 -4.37 22.77 -11.10
CA ILE A 29 -3.65 21.86 -12.01
C ILE A 29 -3.21 20.60 -11.26
N LEU A 30 -2.60 20.74 -10.08
CA LEU A 30 -2.11 19.61 -9.28
C LEU A 30 -3.26 18.72 -8.82
N SER A 31 -4.37 19.30 -8.37
CA SER A 31 -5.56 18.57 -7.98
C SER A 31 -6.13 17.73 -9.12
N GLU A 32 -6.33 18.33 -10.29
CA GLU A 32 -6.87 17.60 -11.44
C GLU A 32 -5.89 16.56 -11.99
N ALA A 33 -4.58 16.88 -12.00
CA ALA A 33 -3.56 15.91 -12.37
C ALA A 33 -3.55 14.73 -11.42
N ALA A 34 -3.59 14.98 -10.10
CA ALA A 34 -3.67 13.92 -9.09
C ALA A 34 -4.92 13.05 -9.28
N ARG A 35 -6.09 13.67 -9.51
CA ARG A 35 -7.33 12.95 -9.79
C ARG A 35 -7.18 12.02 -11.00
N LEU A 36 -6.70 12.54 -12.12
CA LEU A 36 -6.53 11.74 -13.34
C LEU A 36 -5.46 10.64 -13.16
N PHE A 37 -4.35 10.92 -12.46
CA PHE A 37 -3.34 9.91 -12.15
C PHE A 37 -3.89 8.79 -11.28
N ASN A 38 -4.67 9.12 -10.27
CA ASN A 38 -5.26 8.14 -9.37
C ASN A 38 -6.24 7.20 -10.10
N PHE A 39 -7.08 7.72 -11.01
CA PHE A 39 -8.17 6.95 -11.62
C PHE A 39 -7.83 6.32 -12.97
N GLN A 40 -7.01 6.99 -13.77
CA GLN A 40 -6.63 6.52 -15.11
C GLN A 40 -5.21 5.94 -15.13
N GLY A 41 -4.44 6.19 -14.08
CA GLY A 41 -3.01 5.89 -14.01
C GLY A 41 -2.15 6.96 -14.69
N THR A 42 -0.92 7.13 -14.22
CA THR A 42 -0.01 8.13 -14.78
C THR A 42 0.32 7.81 -16.24
N ARG A 43 0.39 6.52 -16.63
CA ARG A 43 0.70 6.11 -17.99
C ARG A 43 -0.33 6.61 -19.00
N ALA A 44 -1.61 6.37 -18.75
CA ALA A 44 -2.69 6.68 -19.66
C ALA A 44 -3.01 8.19 -19.75
N THR A 45 -2.69 8.94 -18.69
CA THR A 45 -2.96 10.38 -18.59
C THR A 45 -1.87 11.18 -19.28
N THR A 46 -2.23 12.03 -20.23
CA THR A 46 -1.32 12.97 -20.90
C THR A 46 -1.45 14.40 -20.33
N LEU A 47 -0.42 15.23 -20.52
CA LEU A 47 -0.51 16.68 -20.20
C LEU A 47 -1.66 17.36 -20.97
N GLY A 48 -1.98 16.86 -22.17
CA GLY A 48 -3.11 17.36 -22.97
C GLY A 48 -4.45 17.03 -22.33
N ASP A 49 -4.61 15.86 -21.74
CA ASP A 49 -5.84 15.46 -21.06
C ASP A 49 -6.07 16.31 -19.81
N ILE A 50 -5.02 16.54 -19.02
CA ILE A 50 -5.06 17.40 -17.84
C ILE A 50 -5.41 18.84 -18.23
N ALA A 51 -4.75 19.39 -19.26
CA ALA A 51 -5.05 20.74 -19.72
C ALA A 51 -6.51 20.86 -20.17
N ARG A 52 -7.01 19.88 -20.94
CA ARG A 52 -8.38 19.86 -21.47
C ARG A 52 -9.42 19.80 -20.35
N SER A 53 -9.20 19.00 -19.33
CA SER A 53 -10.17 18.81 -18.22
C SER A 53 -10.38 20.08 -17.39
N ILE A 54 -9.39 21.00 -17.36
CA ILE A 54 -9.47 22.28 -16.63
C ILE A 54 -9.59 23.50 -17.55
N GLY A 55 -9.89 23.27 -18.83
CA GLY A 55 -10.09 24.36 -19.80
C GLY A 55 -8.81 25.14 -20.15
N LEU A 56 -7.62 24.57 -19.99
CA LEU A 56 -6.34 25.15 -20.36
C LEU A 56 -5.82 24.59 -21.68
N THR A 57 -4.92 25.35 -22.32
CA THR A 57 -4.12 24.82 -23.42
C THR A 57 -2.93 24.03 -22.89
N LYS A 58 -2.44 23.05 -23.66
CA LYS A 58 -1.22 22.31 -23.33
C LYS A 58 -0.02 23.25 -23.15
N THR A 59 0.05 24.31 -23.93
CA THR A 59 1.09 25.35 -23.83
C THR A 59 1.03 26.06 -22.48
N SER A 60 -0.17 26.40 -21.99
CA SER A 60 -0.34 27.01 -20.68
C SER A 60 0.12 26.09 -19.54
N LEU A 61 -0.06 24.77 -19.69
CA LEU A 61 0.38 23.80 -18.68
C LEU A 61 1.91 23.72 -18.58
N TYR A 62 2.64 23.87 -19.69
CA TYR A 62 4.11 23.88 -19.69
C TYR A 62 4.71 25.05 -18.88
N TYR A 63 3.95 26.10 -18.60
CA TYR A 63 4.38 27.15 -17.69
C TYR A 63 4.49 26.67 -16.24
N TYR A 64 3.71 25.65 -15.86
CA TYR A 64 3.67 25.09 -14.51
C TYR A 64 4.50 23.82 -14.34
N ALA A 65 4.68 23.04 -15.40
CA ALA A 65 5.52 21.83 -15.39
C ALA A 65 6.12 21.61 -16.78
N ARG A 66 7.44 21.46 -16.86
CA ARG A 66 8.20 21.29 -18.12
C ARG A 66 7.86 19.99 -18.85
N ASN A 67 7.52 18.96 -18.08
CA ASN A 67 7.15 17.65 -18.59
C ASN A 67 6.20 16.95 -17.60
N LYS A 68 5.73 15.76 -17.97
CA LYS A 68 4.80 14.98 -17.15
C LYS A 68 5.44 14.48 -15.85
N GLU A 69 6.70 14.09 -15.89
CA GLU A 69 7.44 13.63 -14.71
C GLU A 69 7.53 14.73 -13.64
N GLU A 70 7.88 15.95 -14.02
CA GLU A 70 7.89 17.11 -13.11
C GLU A 70 6.49 17.39 -12.52
N LEU A 71 5.43 17.19 -13.30
CA LEU A 71 4.07 17.36 -12.80
C LEU A 71 3.72 16.27 -11.78
N VAL A 72 4.07 14.99 -12.04
CA VAL A 72 3.91 13.89 -11.08
C VAL A 72 4.67 14.20 -9.79
N TYR A 73 5.92 14.62 -9.90
CA TYR A 73 6.72 15.00 -8.74
C TYR A 73 6.07 16.13 -7.91
N LYS A 74 5.55 17.18 -8.56
CA LYS A 74 4.83 18.27 -7.86
C LYS A 74 3.55 17.78 -7.19
N CYS A 75 2.80 16.88 -7.83
CA CYS A 75 1.65 16.23 -7.22
C CYS A 75 2.05 15.42 -5.97
N TYR A 76 3.18 14.72 -6.04
CA TYR A 76 3.68 13.94 -4.89
C TYR A 76 4.17 14.82 -3.74
N LEU A 77 4.80 15.95 -4.03
CA LEU A 77 5.14 16.94 -2.99
C LEU A 77 3.87 17.45 -2.28
N ALA A 78 2.85 17.84 -3.06
CA ALA A 78 1.58 18.28 -2.49
C ALA A 78 0.91 17.19 -1.63
N SER A 79 1.07 15.92 -2.01
CA SER A 79 0.58 14.79 -1.21
C SER A 79 1.38 14.60 0.09
N CYS A 80 2.70 14.82 0.05
CA CYS A 80 3.53 14.81 1.26
C CYS A 80 3.14 15.95 2.21
N ASP A 81 2.89 17.15 1.67
CA ASP A 81 2.43 18.29 2.48
C ASP A 81 1.08 18.00 3.14
N ALA A 82 0.14 17.42 2.39
CA ALA A 82 -1.14 16.97 2.93
C ALA A 82 -0.98 15.88 4.02
N GLY A 83 -0.02 14.98 3.86
CA GLY A 83 0.33 13.98 4.88
C GLY A 83 0.86 14.62 6.17
N ASP A 84 1.75 15.60 6.06
CA ASP A 84 2.24 16.38 7.22
C ASP A 84 1.06 17.09 7.93
N ASP A 85 0.16 17.73 7.17
CA ASP A 85 -1.03 18.40 7.73
C ASP A 85 -1.96 17.42 8.48
N ILE A 86 -2.14 16.21 7.95
CA ILE A 86 -2.96 15.16 8.60
C ILE A 86 -2.33 14.74 9.93
N THR A 87 -1.01 14.53 9.97
CA THR A 87 -0.33 14.15 11.22
C THR A 87 -0.33 15.27 12.25
N ASP A 88 -0.19 16.52 11.82
CA ASP A 88 -0.28 17.69 12.69
C ASP A 88 -1.69 17.86 13.27
N GLU A 89 -2.72 17.65 12.45
CA GLU A 89 -4.12 17.69 12.90
C GLU A 89 -4.43 16.55 13.87
N ALA A 90 -3.98 15.34 13.59
CA ALA A 90 -4.19 14.16 14.41
C ALA A 90 -3.59 14.30 15.82
N SER A 91 -2.51 15.05 15.95
CA SER A 91 -1.84 15.28 17.25
C SER A 91 -2.46 16.42 18.07
N ARG A 92 -3.29 17.28 17.47
CA ARG A 92 -3.89 18.41 18.19
C ARG A 92 -4.93 17.94 19.19
N GLY A 93 -4.72 18.24 20.46
CA GLY A 93 -5.64 17.89 21.53
C GLY A 93 -5.71 16.40 21.87
N ALA A 94 -4.80 15.60 21.35
CA ALA A 94 -4.66 14.20 21.74
C ALA A 94 -3.80 14.13 23.00
N ASP A 95 -4.28 13.43 24.02
CA ASP A 95 -3.60 13.25 25.30
C ASP A 95 -2.67 12.02 25.28
N THR A 96 -2.93 11.04 24.39
CA THR A 96 -2.19 9.78 24.31
C THR A 96 -1.73 9.46 22.90
N GLY A 97 -0.72 8.58 22.80
CA GLY A 97 -0.24 8.10 21.50
C GLY A 97 -1.28 7.30 20.74
N LEU A 98 -2.15 6.54 21.44
CA LEU A 98 -3.26 5.82 20.81
C LEU A 98 -4.28 6.79 20.21
N GLU A 99 -4.60 7.88 20.90
CA GLU A 99 -5.48 8.92 20.38
C GLU A 99 -4.93 9.57 19.12
N CYS A 100 -3.60 9.87 19.10
CA CYS A 100 -2.96 10.37 17.88
C CYS A 100 -3.17 9.43 16.69
N LEU A 101 -2.96 8.11 16.86
CA LEU A 101 -3.17 7.13 15.81
C LEU A 101 -4.64 7.00 15.38
N CYS A 102 -5.57 7.02 16.33
CA CYS A 102 -7.01 6.99 16.04
C CYS A 102 -7.46 8.26 15.30
N ASN A 103 -7.01 9.43 15.73
CA ASN A 103 -7.28 10.70 15.08
C ASN A 103 -6.69 10.73 13.66
N PHE A 104 -5.47 10.19 13.49
CA PHE A 104 -4.86 10.06 12.16
C PHE A 104 -5.77 9.28 11.20
N VAL A 105 -6.30 8.13 11.62
CA VAL A 105 -7.25 7.36 10.81
C VAL A 105 -8.48 8.19 10.47
N LYS A 106 -9.12 8.84 11.46
CA LYS A 106 -10.31 9.67 11.25
C LYS A 106 -10.05 10.80 10.26
N VAL A 107 -8.97 11.56 10.48
CA VAL A 107 -8.60 12.68 9.60
C VAL A 107 -8.26 12.18 8.20
N TRP A 108 -7.56 11.05 8.06
CA TRP A 108 -7.24 10.43 6.78
C TRP A 108 -8.49 10.18 5.94
N PHE A 109 -9.50 9.51 6.50
CA PHE A 109 -10.74 9.20 5.80
C PHE A 109 -11.61 10.45 5.55
N THR A 110 -11.66 11.39 6.52
CA THR A 110 -12.35 12.67 6.33
C THR A 110 -11.78 13.45 5.14
N ARG A 111 -10.44 13.46 4.98
CA ARG A 111 -9.80 14.10 3.81
C ARG A 111 -10.22 13.46 2.49
N TRP A 112 -10.42 12.14 2.48
CA TRP A 112 -10.93 11.44 1.29
C TRP A 112 -12.36 11.87 0.94
N GLU A 113 -13.23 11.94 1.93
CA GLU A 113 -14.61 12.39 1.74
C GLU A 113 -14.67 13.84 1.24
N GLU A 114 -13.90 14.74 1.85
CA GLU A 114 -13.80 16.13 1.43
C GLU A 114 -13.30 16.27 -0.02
N GLN A 115 -12.36 15.42 -0.45
CA GLN A 115 -11.89 15.38 -1.84
C GLN A 115 -12.99 14.89 -2.79
N ASP A 116 -13.70 13.81 -2.44
CA ASP A 116 -14.79 13.27 -3.26
C ASP A 116 -15.96 14.25 -3.40
N GLN A 117 -16.21 15.08 -2.38
CA GLN A 117 -17.21 16.15 -2.38
C GLN A 117 -16.73 17.45 -3.03
N GLY A 118 -15.48 17.50 -3.51
CA GLY A 118 -14.89 18.69 -4.10
C GLY A 118 -14.59 19.82 -3.12
N GLN A 119 -14.59 19.56 -1.83
CA GLN A 119 -14.29 20.52 -0.76
C GLN A 119 -12.79 20.72 -0.57
N ARG A 120 -11.98 19.76 -1.02
CA ARG A 120 -10.52 19.80 -1.00
C ARG A 120 -9.91 19.39 -2.32
N PRO A 121 -8.70 19.87 -2.63
CA PRO A 121 -7.92 19.37 -3.77
C PRO A 121 -7.63 17.88 -3.63
N TYR A 122 -7.65 17.14 -4.74
CA TYR A 122 -7.16 15.77 -4.79
C TYR A 122 -5.66 15.72 -4.52
N THR A 123 -5.23 14.71 -3.78
CA THR A 123 -3.84 14.32 -3.60
C THR A 123 -3.52 13.08 -4.43
N ALA A 124 -2.31 13.00 -4.96
CA ALA A 124 -1.86 11.84 -5.73
C ALA A 124 -1.49 10.67 -4.80
N TRP A 125 -1.86 9.45 -5.19
CA TRP A 125 -1.36 8.25 -4.54
C TRP A 125 0.13 8.07 -4.88
N LEU A 126 0.97 7.85 -3.86
CA LEU A 126 2.42 7.74 -4.01
C LEU A 126 2.83 6.33 -4.50
N ILE A 127 2.26 5.87 -5.60
CA ILE A 127 2.41 4.48 -6.07
C ILE A 127 3.48 4.29 -7.14
N GLU A 128 3.87 5.34 -7.87
CA GLU A 128 4.84 5.26 -8.97
C GLU A 128 6.14 6.04 -8.67
N ILE A 129 6.54 6.15 -7.40
CA ILE A 129 7.77 6.83 -6.97
C ILE A 129 9.01 6.34 -7.74
N PRO A 130 9.19 5.03 -8.00
CA PRO A 130 10.35 4.54 -8.75
C PRO A 130 10.48 5.08 -10.18
N THR A 131 9.41 5.66 -10.75
CA THR A 131 9.44 6.25 -12.10
C THR A 131 9.96 7.69 -12.15
N LEU A 132 10.14 8.32 -10.98
CA LEU A 132 10.70 9.67 -10.88
C LEU A 132 12.20 9.69 -11.18
N ALA A 133 12.67 10.83 -11.67
CA ALA A 133 14.11 11.11 -11.75
C ALA A 133 14.77 11.00 -10.36
N SER A 134 16.01 10.52 -10.29
CA SER A 134 16.69 10.17 -9.03
C SER A 134 16.58 11.27 -7.96
N LYS A 135 16.83 12.53 -8.34
CA LYS A 135 16.75 13.68 -7.41
C LYS A 135 15.34 13.88 -6.84
N HIS A 136 14.31 13.80 -7.68
CA HIS A 136 12.91 13.94 -7.26
C HIS A 136 12.49 12.76 -6.38
N ARG A 137 12.92 11.56 -6.75
CA ARG A 137 12.66 10.34 -5.97
C ARG A 137 13.26 10.43 -4.57
N GLU A 138 14.54 10.78 -4.45
CA GLU A 138 15.22 10.94 -3.16
C GLU A 138 14.51 11.93 -2.23
N GLU A 139 13.99 13.03 -2.79
CA GLU A 139 13.25 14.02 -2.01
C GLU A 139 11.90 13.45 -1.51
N ILE A 140 11.15 12.77 -2.36
CA ILE A 140 9.88 12.13 -1.96
C ILE A 140 10.13 11.03 -0.93
N GLU A 141 11.13 10.16 -1.13
CA GLU A 141 11.49 9.11 -0.17
C GLU A 141 11.86 9.70 1.20
N LYS A 142 12.64 10.78 1.23
CA LYS A 142 12.97 11.50 2.47
C LYS A 142 11.75 12.09 3.17
N ARG A 143 10.77 12.60 2.42
CA ARG A 143 9.51 13.09 2.97
C ARG A 143 8.66 11.93 3.53
N MET A 144 8.61 10.80 2.84
CA MET A 144 7.95 9.60 3.33
C MET A 144 8.59 9.04 4.60
N ASP A 145 9.92 9.05 4.69
CA ASP A 145 10.62 8.63 5.91
C ASP A 145 10.30 9.56 7.09
N LYS A 146 10.23 10.88 6.86
CA LYS A 146 9.78 11.84 7.88
C LYS A 146 8.36 11.53 8.36
N PHE A 147 7.45 11.28 7.43
CA PHE A 147 6.07 10.91 7.72
C PHE A 147 6.00 9.60 8.53
N PHE A 148 6.68 8.55 8.09
CA PHE A 148 6.79 7.28 8.81
C PHE A 148 7.28 7.50 10.25
N ASN A 149 8.35 8.29 10.44
CA ASN A 149 8.91 8.58 11.74
C ASN A 149 7.94 9.36 12.65
N THR A 150 7.05 10.18 12.09
CA THR A 150 6.00 10.87 12.85
C THR A 150 4.98 9.86 13.39
N ILE A 151 4.50 8.93 12.58
CA ILE A 151 3.58 7.86 13.03
C ILE A 151 4.27 6.94 14.06
N LEU A 152 5.53 6.58 13.81
CA LEU A 152 6.34 5.80 14.77
C LEU A 152 6.48 6.52 16.13
N LYS A 153 6.59 7.85 16.12
CA LYS A 153 6.63 8.65 17.34
C LYS A 153 5.30 8.58 18.10
N PHE A 154 4.15 8.61 17.41
CA PHE A 154 2.85 8.42 18.05
C PHE A 154 2.76 7.04 18.71
N LEU A 155 3.15 5.99 18.00
CA LEU A 155 3.15 4.62 18.54
C LEU A 155 4.05 4.51 19.80
N LYS A 156 5.29 4.97 19.70
CA LYS A 156 6.24 4.98 20.86
C LYS A 156 5.74 5.82 22.02
N GLY A 157 5.05 6.92 21.73
CA GLY A 157 4.38 7.74 22.72
C GLY A 157 3.34 6.94 23.49
N GLY A 158 2.47 6.21 22.76
CA GLY A 158 1.43 5.39 23.35
C GLY A 158 1.94 4.20 24.17
N ILE A 159 3.05 3.58 23.75
CA ILE A 159 3.72 2.57 24.57
C ILE A 159 4.22 3.19 25.89
N LYS A 160 4.80 4.39 25.81
CA LYS A 160 5.35 5.09 26.99
C LYS A 160 4.26 5.60 27.95
N ASP A 161 3.14 6.09 27.43
CA ASP A 161 2.01 6.60 28.24
C ASP A 161 1.07 5.47 28.69
N GLY A 162 1.29 4.23 28.24
CA GLY A 162 0.52 3.05 28.61
C GLY A 162 -0.79 2.87 27.84
N SER A 163 -1.09 3.72 26.87
CA SER A 163 -2.30 3.58 26.01
C SER A 163 -2.16 2.50 24.95
N ILE A 164 -0.92 2.17 24.58
CA ILE A 164 -0.57 1.11 23.62
C ILE A 164 0.19 0.01 24.34
N SER A 165 -0.15 -1.24 24.03
CA SER A 165 0.54 -2.43 24.55
C SER A 165 2.00 -2.47 24.10
N ASP A 166 2.86 -3.15 24.86
CA ASP A 166 4.25 -3.39 24.44
C ASP A 166 4.29 -4.20 23.15
N CYS A 167 4.90 -3.64 22.13
CA CYS A 167 5.00 -4.24 20.80
C CYS A 167 6.30 -3.81 20.08
N ALA A 168 6.64 -4.46 18.97
CA ALA A 168 7.77 -4.08 18.14
C ALA A 168 7.45 -2.79 17.33
N PRO A 169 8.01 -1.60 17.67
CA PRO A 169 7.45 -0.34 17.17
C PRO A 169 7.53 -0.17 15.64
N ILE A 170 8.62 -0.63 15.00
CA ILE A 170 8.81 -0.46 13.55
C ILE A 170 7.86 -1.39 12.77
N PRO A 171 7.83 -2.72 13.00
CA PRO A 171 6.88 -3.62 12.33
C PRO A 171 5.42 -3.21 12.55
N THR A 172 5.06 -2.83 13.78
CA THR A 172 3.70 -2.40 14.11
C THR A 172 3.30 -1.11 13.38
N THR A 173 4.23 -0.12 13.28
CA THR A 173 3.97 1.10 12.48
C THR A 173 3.78 0.78 11.01
N GLN A 174 4.55 -0.15 10.45
CA GLN A 174 4.41 -0.59 9.06
C GLN A 174 3.08 -1.29 8.83
N ALA A 175 2.67 -2.20 9.73
CA ALA A 175 1.38 -2.88 9.67
C ALA A 175 0.21 -1.89 9.75
N PHE A 176 0.28 -0.93 10.67
CA PHE A 176 -0.72 0.14 10.80
C PHE A 176 -0.87 0.94 9.48
N LEU A 177 0.25 1.40 8.92
CA LEU A 177 0.24 2.16 7.67
C LEU A 177 -0.22 1.31 6.49
N ALA A 178 0.12 0.03 6.43
CA ALA A 178 -0.32 -0.90 5.41
C ALA A 178 -1.85 -1.01 5.37
N ILE A 179 -2.47 -1.21 6.53
CA ILE A 179 -3.92 -1.30 6.68
C ILE A 179 -4.61 0.03 6.28
N VAL A 180 -4.09 1.17 6.75
CA VAL A 180 -4.69 2.48 6.48
C VAL A 180 -4.51 2.88 5.01
N TYR A 181 -3.31 2.69 4.45
CA TYR A 181 -3.05 3.07 3.06
C TYR A 181 -3.85 2.22 2.06
N TRP A 182 -4.14 0.97 2.37
CA TRP A 182 -4.96 0.13 1.50
C TRP A 182 -6.36 0.69 1.25
N SER A 183 -6.80 1.68 2.03
CA SER A 183 -8.09 2.35 1.86
C SER A 183 -8.33 2.89 0.45
N TYR A 184 -7.27 3.24 -0.32
CA TYR A 184 -7.41 3.71 -1.69
C TYR A 184 -8.03 2.67 -2.64
N VAL A 185 -7.99 1.39 -2.26
CA VAL A 185 -8.55 0.28 -3.05
C VAL A 185 -10.04 0.09 -2.77
N TRP A 186 -10.47 0.18 -1.52
CA TRP A 186 -11.80 -0.26 -1.11
C TRP A 186 -12.75 0.84 -0.63
N PHE A 187 -12.26 1.87 0.06
CA PHE A 187 -13.12 2.81 0.78
C PHE A 187 -14.12 3.56 -0.11
N ARG A 188 -13.77 3.82 -1.36
CA ARG A 188 -14.69 4.47 -2.31
C ARG A 188 -15.86 3.59 -2.75
N ASN A 189 -15.70 2.30 -2.66
CA ASN A 189 -16.76 1.35 -2.96
C ASN A 189 -17.77 1.23 -1.81
N VAL A 190 -17.41 1.73 -0.60
CA VAL A 190 -18.32 1.78 0.54
C VAL A 190 -19.36 2.87 0.30
N PRO A 191 -20.67 2.54 0.35
CA PRO A 191 -21.73 3.54 0.29
C PRO A 191 -21.54 4.66 1.32
N ILE A 192 -21.83 5.91 0.94
CA ILE A 192 -21.52 7.08 1.77
C ILE A 192 -22.14 6.95 3.17
N GLU A 193 -23.37 6.45 3.25
CA GLU A 193 -24.09 6.22 4.51
C GLU A 193 -23.40 5.19 5.42
N ASN A 194 -22.62 4.27 4.87
CA ASN A 194 -21.92 3.20 5.61
C ASN A 194 -20.46 3.58 5.98
N ARG A 195 -19.90 4.65 5.41
CA ARG A 195 -18.52 5.07 5.64
C ARG A 195 -18.18 5.33 7.11
N PRO A 196 -19.01 6.05 7.89
CA PRO A 196 -18.73 6.24 9.32
C PRO A 196 -18.60 4.91 10.08
N ALA A 197 -19.51 3.95 9.80
CA ALA A 197 -19.46 2.63 10.41
C ALA A 197 -18.20 1.85 9.99
N ALA A 198 -17.79 1.92 8.72
CA ALA A 198 -16.57 1.27 8.22
C ALA A 198 -15.31 1.84 8.90
N ILE A 199 -15.24 3.15 9.13
CA ILE A 199 -14.12 3.79 9.85
C ILE A 199 -14.07 3.32 11.31
N GLU A 200 -15.20 3.28 12.02
CA GLU A 200 -15.23 2.79 13.41
C GLU A 200 -14.88 1.30 13.51
N GLN A 201 -15.29 0.48 12.55
CA GLN A 201 -14.91 -0.93 12.47
C GLN A 201 -13.41 -1.10 12.22
N LEU A 202 -12.82 -0.29 11.33
CA LEU A 202 -11.38 -0.28 11.10
C LEU A 202 -10.61 0.14 12.37
N LEU A 203 -11.09 1.16 13.07
CA LEU A 203 -10.53 1.59 14.35
C LEU A 203 -10.66 0.49 15.42
N SER A 204 -11.79 -0.23 15.45
CA SER A 204 -12.00 -1.38 16.32
C SER A 204 -10.98 -2.50 16.03
N LEU A 205 -10.70 -2.76 14.75
CA LEU A 205 -9.67 -3.72 14.33
C LEU A 205 -8.27 -3.26 14.76
N ILE A 206 -7.91 -2.01 14.51
CA ILE A 206 -6.60 -1.46 14.90
C ILE A 206 -6.41 -1.53 16.42
N LYS A 207 -7.43 -1.19 17.21
CA LYS A 207 -7.36 -1.22 18.67
C LYS A 207 -7.31 -2.63 19.23
N GLY A 208 -8.16 -3.52 18.78
CA GLY A 208 -8.40 -4.80 19.40
C GLY A 208 -8.01 -6.04 18.58
N GLY A 209 -7.54 -5.88 17.34
CA GLY A 209 -7.26 -7.00 16.43
C GLY A 209 -8.51 -7.79 16.05
N ILE A 210 -8.31 -8.97 15.50
CA ILE A 210 -9.41 -9.90 15.14
C ILE A 210 -9.58 -11.04 16.15
N SER A 211 -8.57 -11.33 16.97
CA SER A 211 -8.61 -12.47 17.88
C SER A 211 -9.67 -12.29 18.96
N ALA A 212 -10.50 -13.30 19.17
CA ALA A 212 -11.33 -13.44 20.37
C ALA A 212 -10.45 -13.85 21.57
N ASP A 213 -11.00 -13.73 22.80
CA ASP A 213 -10.26 -14.07 24.03
C ASP A 213 -9.87 -15.57 24.10
N THR A 214 -10.52 -16.42 23.31
CA THR A 214 -10.24 -17.84 23.17
C THR A 214 -9.07 -18.15 22.24
N TYR A 215 -8.61 -17.19 21.46
CA TYR A 215 -7.53 -17.37 20.50
C TYR A 215 -6.31 -16.53 20.85
N HIS A 216 -5.17 -17.20 20.97
CA HIS A 216 -3.90 -16.56 21.28
C HIS A 216 -2.98 -16.62 20.06
N PHE A 217 -2.75 -15.45 19.43
CA PHE A 217 -1.78 -15.31 18.37
C PHE A 217 -0.37 -15.66 18.89
N SER A 218 0.26 -16.67 18.28
CA SER A 218 1.58 -17.13 18.70
C SER A 218 2.70 -16.28 18.10
N LYS A 219 3.57 -15.72 18.96
CA LYS A 219 4.83 -15.09 18.53
C LYS A 219 5.93 -16.10 18.17
N LEU A 220 5.63 -17.41 18.23
CA LEU A 220 6.61 -18.44 17.94
C LEU A 220 7.03 -18.40 16.46
N ALA A 221 8.30 -18.77 16.24
CA ALA A 221 8.84 -18.92 14.90
C ALA A 221 8.04 -19.99 14.14
N PHE A 222 7.46 -19.59 13.01
CA PHE A 222 6.78 -20.52 12.14
C PHE A 222 7.84 -21.27 11.31
N PRO A 223 7.73 -22.61 11.12
CA PRO A 223 8.67 -23.33 10.28
C PRO A 223 8.68 -22.72 8.87
N ALA A 224 9.88 -22.56 8.32
CA ALA A 224 10.02 -22.14 6.94
C ALA A 224 9.19 -23.07 6.06
N LEU A 225 8.43 -22.51 5.12
CA LEU A 225 7.80 -23.32 4.08
C LEU A 225 8.91 -24.12 3.40
N GLU A 226 8.79 -25.46 3.45
CA GLU A 226 9.58 -26.29 2.56
C GLU A 226 9.17 -25.89 1.13
N THR A 227 10.00 -25.08 0.50
CA THR A 227 9.89 -24.82 -0.93
C THR A 227 9.91 -26.18 -1.60
N ARG A 228 8.89 -26.47 -2.40
CA ARG A 228 8.91 -27.66 -3.27
C ARG A 228 10.12 -27.55 -4.17
N LEU A 229 11.28 -28.08 -3.69
CA LEU A 229 12.43 -28.33 -4.54
C LEU A 229 11.96 -29.31 -5.61
N LEU A 230 11.63 -28.74 -6.76
CA LEU A 230 11.27 -29.48 -7.95
C LEU A 230 12.54 -30.16 -8.46
N ALA A 231 12.98 -31.25 -7.85
CA ALA A 231 14.07 -32.09 -8.35
C ALA A 231 13.57 -33.00 -9.48
N GLY A 232 14.07 -32.86 -10.70
CA GLY A 232 13.77 -33.71 -11.83
C GLY A 232 14.40 -33.21 -13.13
N PHE A 233 14.85 -34.14 -13.97
CA PHE A 233 15.54 -33.90 -15.25
C PHE A 233 14.58 -33.82 -16.47
N ASP A 234 13.26 -33.68 -16.23
CA ASP A 234 12.26 -33.58 -17.28
C ASP A 234 12.30 -32.18 -17.93
N ARG A 235 12.23 -32.16 -19.26
CA ARG A 235 12.33 -30.93 -20.09
C ARG A 235 11.18 -29.93 -19.80
N ASP A 236 9.99 -30.45 -19.54
CA ASP A 236 8.83 -29.63 -19.22
C ASP A 236 9.01 -28.97 -17.87
N ARG A 237 9.57 -29.65 -16.91
CA ARG A 237 9.91 -29.14 -15.59
C ARG A 237 11.01 -28.09 -15.61
N GLN A 238 12.03 -28.25 -16.47
CA GLN A 238 13.04 -27.22 -16.68
C GLN A 238 12.47 -25.94 -17.29
N ASN A 239 11.48 -26.08 -18.20
CA ASN A 239 10.77 -24.94 -18.78
C ASN A 239 9.92 -24.22 -17.75
N GLU A 240 9.28 -24.97 -16.83
CA GLU A 240 8.46 -24.42 -15.75
C GLU A 240 9.31 -23.67 -14.71
N LEU A 241 10.49 -24.20 -14.36
CA LEU A 241 11.47 -23.53 -13.50
C LEU A 241 11.97 -22.23 -14.12
N LYS A 242 12.30 -22.24 -15.42
CA LYS A 242 12.70 -21.02 -16.15
C LYS A 242 11.59 -19.98 -16.17
N ARG A 243 10.35 -20.41 -16.46
CA ARG A 243 9.18 -19.53 -16.46
C ARG A 243 8.97 -18.92 -15.07
N SER A 244 9.04 -19.71 -14.00
CA SER A 244 8.94 -19.23 -12.62
C SER A 244 10.00 -18.16 -12.31
N ALA A 245 11.25 -18.38 -12.70
CA ALA A 245 12.33 -17.39 -12.53
C ALA A 245 12.05 -16.10 -13.30
N PHE A 246 11.52 -16.17 -14.54
CA PHE A 246 11.13 -14.97 -15.30
C PHE A 246 10.04 -14.17 -14.59
N LEU A 247 9.04 -14.84 -14.02
CA LEU A 247 7.92 -14.18 -13.34
C LEU A 247 8.35 -13.60 -12.00
N GLN A 248 9.28 -14.24 -11.30
CA GLN A 248 9.88 -13.75 -10.06
C GLN A 248 10.67 -12.47 -10.30
N VAL A 249 11.66 -12.51 -11.21
CA VAL A 249 12.46 -11.32 -11.56
C VAL A 249 11.57 -10.21 -12.15
N GLY A 250 10.58 -10.59 -12.96
CA GLY A 250 9.58 -9.66 -13.49
C GLY A 250 8.80 -8.96 -12.37
N SER A 251 8.30 -9.71 -11.38
CA SER A 251 7.60 -9.16 -10.21
C SER A 251 8.48 -8.22 -9.41
N GLN A 252 9.72 -8.62 -9.12
CA GLN A 252 10.70 -7.78 -8.43
C GLN A 252 10.95 -6.47 -9.19
N MET A 253 11.17 -6.56 -10.49
CA MET A 253 11.47 -5.39 -11.32
C MET A 253 10.26 -4.44 -11.43
N PHE A 254 9.05 -4.96 -11.60
CA PHE A 254 7.83 -4.15 -11.59
C PHE A 254 7.60 -3.48 -10.24
N ASN A 255 7.83 -4.20 -9.13
CA ASN A 255 7.69 -3.65 -7.78
C ASN A 255 8.72 -2.54 -7.51
N GLN A 256 9.96 -2.70 -7.96
CA GLN A 256 11.04 -1.74 -7.71
C GLN A 256 11.04 -0.54 -8.67
N ARG A 257 10.70 -0.75 -9.94
CA ARG A 257 10.86 0.28 -11.00
C ARG A 257 9.53 0.74 -11.60
N GLY A 258 8.42 0.17 -11.16
CA GLY A 258 7.11 0.36 -11.78
C GLY A 258 7.03 -0.22 -13.19
N TYR A 259 5.83 -0.23 -13.78
CA TYR A 259 5.64 -0.77 -15.13
C TYR A 259 6.48 -0.04 -16.18
N MET A 260 6.58 1.28 -16.12
CA MET A 260 7.33 2.07 -17.12
C MET A 260 8.83 1.86 -17.03
N GLY A 261 9.38 1.81 -15.82
CA GLY A 261 10.82 1.65 -15.56
C GLY A 261 11.35 0.24 -15.75
N ALA A 262 10.49 -0.78 -15.78
CA ALA A 262 10.90 -2.15 -16.06
C ALA A 262 11.19 -2.37 -17.54
N SER A 263 12.20 -3.16 -17.87
CA SER A 263 12.59 -3.58 -19.24
C SER A 263 12.64 -5.09 -19.35
N LEU A 264 12.12 -5.64 -20.45
CA LEU A 264 12.22 -7.09 -20.73
C LEU A 264 13.66 -7.52 -20.97
N ASP A 265 14.47 -6.62 -21.55
CA ASP A 265 15.89 -6.86 -21.78
C ASP A 265 16.65 -6.95 -20.45
N ASP A 266 16.33 -6.08 -19.46
CA ASP A 266 16.93 -6.13 -18.13
C ASP A 266 16.55 -7.43 -17.38
N VAL A 267 15.32 -7.94 -17.57
CA VAL A 267 14.90 -9.24 -17.00
C VAL A 267 15.70 -10.39 -17.59
N ALA A 268 15.88 -10.39 -18.92
CA ALA A 268 16.65 -11.42 -19.60
C ALA A 268 18.14 -11.36 -19.19
N GLU A 269 18.72 -10.17 -19.07
CA GLU A 269 20.10 -9.95 -18.63
C GLU A 269 20.31 -10.42 -17.17
N GLN A 270 19.39 -10.08 -16.26
CA GLN A 270 19.48 -10.49 -14.84
C GLN A 270 19.44 -12.02 -14.66
N LEU A 271 18.82 -12.73 -15.59
CA LEU A 271 18.71 -14.19 -15.57
C LEU A 271 19.77 -14.90 -16.46
N ASP A 272 20.67 -14.14 -17.07
CA ASP A 272 21.70 -14.66 -17.98
C ASP A 272 21.11 -15.55 -19.10
N VAL A 273 19.98 -15.11 -19.68
CA VAL A 273 19.32 -15.82 -20.78
C VAL A 273 19.35 -15.01 -22.06
N THR A 274 19.38 -15.71 -23.22
CA THR A 274 19.28 -15.03 -24.51
C THR A 274 17.88 -14.43 -24.69
N LYS A 275 17.80 -13.29 -25.38
CA LYS A 275 16.50 -12.65 -25.72
C LYS A 275 15.55 -13.64 -26.42
N GLY A 276 16.08 -14.48 -27.32
CA GLY A 276 15.27 -15.49 -28.01
C GLY A 276 14.63 -16.50 -27.06
N ALA A 277 15.39 -16.98 -26.07
CA ALA A 277 14.86 -17.91 -25.05
C ALA A 277 13.82 -17.23 -24.16
N PHE A 278 14.00 -15.96 -23.83
CA PHE A 278 13.05 -15.18 -23.05
C PHE A 278 11.75 -14.94 -23.82
N TYR A 279 11.82 -14.46 -25.07
CA TYR A 279 10.67 -14.18 -25.90
C TYR A 279 9.88 -15.42 -26.36
N TYR A 280 10.44 -16.61 -26.17
CA TYR A 280 9.70 -17.87 -26.34
C TYR A 280 8.60 -18.04 -25.28
N HIS A 281 8.82 -17.53 -24.06
CA HIS A 281 7.89 -17.65 -22.93
C HIS A 281 7.05 -16.38 -22.70
N ILE A 282 7.57 -15.20 -23.05
CA ILE A 282 6.99 -13.90 -22.75
C ILE A 282 6.83 -13.09 -24.03
N GLN A 283 5.61 -12.83 -24.46
CA GLN A 283 5.33 -12.15 -25.72
C GLN A 283 5.69 -10.65 -25.69
N ASN A 284 5.37 -9.97 -24.61
CA ASN A 284 5.61 -8.55 -24.41
C ASN A 284 5.55 -8.19 -22.91
N LYS A 285 5.83 -6.94 -22.59
CA LYS A 285 5.88 -6.45 -21.20
C LYS A 285 4.55 -6.55 -20.45
N GLU A 286 3.43 -6.33 -21.14
CA GLU A 286 2.11 -6.50 -20.55
C GLU A 286 1.80 -7.98 -20.28
N ASP A 287 2.26 -8.85 -21.17
CA ASP A 287 2.13 -10.30 -21.00
C ASP A 287 2.93 -10.78 -19.76
N LEU A 288 4.17 -10.30 -19.58
CA LEU A 288 4.94 -10.57 -18.38
C LEU A 288 4.20 -10.12 -17.12
N LEU A 289 3.70 -8.89 -17.11
CA LEU A 289 2.94 -8.36 -15.96
C LEU A 289 1.70 -9.20 -15.67
N TYR A 290 0.94 -9.58 -16.68
CA TYR A 290 -0.24 -10.42 -16.54
C TYR A 290 0.11 -11.80 -15.95
N GLN A 291 1.16 -12.44 -16.45
CA GLN A 291 1.63 -13.72 -15.91
C GLN A 291 2.18 -13.59 -14.47
N CYS A 292 2.80 -12.47 -14.09
CA CYS A 292 3.19 -12.19 -12.70
C CYS A 292 1.96 -12.13 -11.77
N PHE A 293 0.86 -11.50 -12.21
CA PHE A 293 -0.39 -11.50 -11.44
C PHE A 293 -1.00 -12.91 -11.33
N GLN A 294 -1.01 -13.68 -12.42
CA GLN A 294 -1.52 -15.06 -12.38
C GLN A 294 -0.72 -15.92 -11.38
N ARG A 295 0.62 -15.86 -11.43
CA ARG A 295 1.49 -16.54 -10.47
C ARG A 295 1.19 -16.13 -9.03
N THR A 296 0.99 -14.84 -8.79
CA THR A 296 0.64 -14.34 -7.45
C THR A 296 -0.67 -14.93 -6.95
N LEU A 297 -1.70 -14.99 -7.79
CA LEU A 297 -2.99 -15.60 -7.43
C LEU A 297 -2.88 -17.10 -7.21
N GLU A 298 -2.12 -17.83 -8.03
CA GLU A 298 -1.84 -19.25 -7.84
C GLU A 298 -1.16 -19.51 -6.48
N LEU A 299 -0.19 -18.69 -6.08
CA LEU A 299 0.46 -18.79 -4.78
C LEU A 299 -0.51 -18.48 -3.62
N ILE A 300 -1.34 -17.44 -3.76
CA ILE A 300 -2.35 -17.10 -2.75
C ILE A 300 -3.34 -18.25 -2.59
N ASP A 301 -3.84 -18.83 -3.68
CA ASP A 301 -4.80 -19.94 -3.66
C ASP A 301 -4.20 -21.21 -3.04
N ASP A 302 -2.94 -21.54 -3.34
CA ASP A 302 -2.22 -22.65 -2.72
C ASP A 302 -2.08 -22.47 -1.20
N MET A 303 -1.76 -21.24 -0.76
CA MET A 303 -1.64 -20.94 0.67
C MET A 303 -3.00 -21.00 1.39
N ILE A 304 -4.08 -20.53 0.78
CA ILE A 304 -5.45 -20.64 1.31
C ILE A 304 -5.84 -22.12 1.42
N GLU A 305 -5.53 -22.93 0.40
CA GLU A 305 -5.83 -24.37 0.42
C GLU A 305 -5.08 -25.10 1.55
N ARG A 306 -3.78 -24.81 1.73
CA ARG A 306 -2.97 -25.37 2.82
C ARG A 306 -3.50 -24.96 4.18
N ALA A 307 -3.75 -23.67 4.38
CA ALA A 307 -4.29 -23.14 5.62
C ALA A 307 -5.65 -23.79 5.97
N GLY A 308 -6.50 -24.01 4.96
CA GLY A 308 -7.77 -24.71 5.14
C GLY A 308 -7.63 -26.17 5.62
N LYS A 309 -6.52 -26.85 5.25
CA LYS A 309 -6.21 -28.23 5.68
C LYS A 309 -5.56 -28.30 7.07
N ASP A 310 -4.67 -27.33 7.35
CA ASP A 310 -3.80 -27.38 8.52
C ASP A 310 -4.41 -26.66 9.73
N GLY A 311 -5.24 -25.62 9.52
CA GLY A 311 -5.85 -24.81 10.58
C GLY A 311 -7.05 -25.50 11.23
N GLN A 312 -7.13 -25.43 12.56
CA GLN A 312 -8.15 -26.08 13.37
C GLN A 312 -9.42 -25.23 13.57
N ASN A 313 -9.31 -23.91 13.41
CA ASN A 313 -10.38 -22.92 13.55
C ASN A 313 -10.15 -21.76 12.59
N GLY A 314 -11.14 -20.87 12.46
CA GLY A 314 -11.07 -19.79 11.48
C GLY A 314 -9.91 -18.83 11.71
N ALA A 315 -9.60 -18.45 12.96
CA ALA A 315 -8.47 -17.56 13.26
C ALA A 315 -7.12 -18.19 12.90
N GLU A 316 -6.93 -19.48 13.18
CA GLU A 316 -5.71 -20.22 12.84
C GLU A 316 -5.52 -20.33 11.32
N LYS A 317 -6.61 -20.56 10.57
CA LYS A 317 -6.56 -20.55 9.10
C LYS A 317 -6.10 -19.21 8.55
N ILE A 318 -6.63 -18.10 9.06
CA ILE A 318 -6.19 -16.75 8.68
C ILE A 318 -4.73 -16.51 9.09
N GLU A 319 -4.31 -16.93 10.28
CA GLU A 319 -2.91 -16.81 10.73
C GLU A 319 -1.97 -17.56 9.78
N LEU A 320 -2.32 -18.80 9.41
CA LEU A 320 -1.54 -19.62 8.49
C LEU A 320 -1.41 -18.96 7.11
N VAL A 321 -2.52 -18.46 6.53
CA VAL A 321 -2.48 -17.74 5.25
C VAL A 321 -1.52 -16.56 5.32
N LEU A 322 -1.67 -15.68 6.31
CA LEU A 322 -0.84 -14.49 6.44
C LEU A 322 0.65 -14.82 6.63
N ARG A 323 0.96 -15.81 7.46
CA ARG A 323 2.33 -16.26 7.68
C ARG A 323 2.93 -16.90 6.43
N TYR A 324 2.17 -17.74 5.72
CA TYR A 324 2.61 -18.33 4.46
C TYR A 324 2.90 -17.27 3.41
N LEU A 325 2.00 -16.31 3.20
CA LEU A 325 2.19 -15.25 2.23
C LEU A 325 3.34 -14.32 2.61
N PHE A 326 3.50 -14.01 3.89
CA PHE A 326 4.64 -13.23 4.35
C PHE A 326 5.98 -13.96 4.10
N ASN A 327 6.02 -15.27 4.38
CA ASN A 327 7.20 -16.08 4.09
C ASN A 327 7.51 -16.17 2.59
N VAL A 328 6.49 -16.29 1.73
CA VAL A 328 6.67 -16.23 0.27
C VAL A 328 7.31 -14.89 -0.14
N GLN A 329 6.87 -13.78 0.42
CA GLN A 329 7.45 -12.46 0.11
C GLN A 329 8.94 -12.36 0.44
N LEU A 330 9.42 -13.13 1.42
CA LEU A 330 10.82 -13.13 1.90
C LEU A 330 11.66 -14.28 1.32
N SER A 331 11.02 -15.24 0.67
CA SER A 331 11.69 -16.45 0.12
C SER A 331 12.16 -16.24 -1.31
N ASP A 332 12.87 -17.26 -1.81
CA ASP A 332 13.26 -17.34 -3.22
C ASP A 332 12.05 -17.45 -4.17
N ASP A 333 10.84 -17.76 -3.66
CA ASP A 333 9.61 -17.72 -4.44
C ASP A 333 8.98 -16.33 -4.52
N GLY A 334 9.44 -15.35 -3.75
CA GLY A 334 8.99 -13.96 -3.76
C GLY A 334 9.73 -13.07 -4.77
N PRO A 335 9.36 -11.79 -4.83
CA PRO A 335 8.14 -11.24 -4.25
C PRO A 335 6.89 -11.53 -5.09
N LEU A 336 5.71 -11.41 -4.46
CA LEU A 336 4.44 -11.30 -5.16
C LEU A 336 4.39 -9.95 -5.90
N ILE A 337 3.65 -9.91 -7.01
CA ILE A 337 3.45 -8.62 -7.72
C ILE A 337 2.54 -7.70 -6.91
N ALA A 338 2.95 -6.45 -6.71
CA ALA A 338 2.18 -5.46 -5.96
C ALA A 338 0.94 -4.99 -6.74
N TYR A 339 -0.18 -4.82 -6.04
CA TYR A 339 -1.47 -4.39 -6.62
C TYR A 339 -1.38 -3.06 -7.36
N ARG A 340 -0.50 -2.14 -6.95
CA ARG A 340 -0.26 -0.86 -7.65
C ARG A 340 0.13 -1.01 -9.12
N CYS A 341 0.60 -2.18 -9.56
CA CYS A 341 0.91 -2.44 -10.96
C CYS A 341 -0.32 -2.84 -11.81
N LEU A 342 -1.45 -3.19 -11.18
CA LEU A 342 -2.67 -3.66 -11.83
C LEU A 342 -3.26 -2.67 -12.87
N PRO A 343 -3.29 -1.34 -12.62
CA PRO A 343 -3.78 -0.38 -13.61
C PRO A 343 -2.99 -0.34 -14.92
N SER A 344 -1.78 -0.92 -14.94
CA SER A 344 -0.96 -1.01 -16.16
C SER A 344 -1.37 -2.12 -17.12
N LEU A 345 -2.25 -3.03 -16.70
CA LEU A 345 -2.87 -4.02 -17.58
C LEU A 345 -4.00 -3.40 -18.42
N GLY A 346 -4.15 -3.88 -19.63
CA GLY A 346 -5.33 -3.62 -20.44
C GLY A 346 -6.62 -4.09 -19.78
N ILE A 347 -7.73 -3.46 -20.13
CA ILE A 347 -9.02 -3.63 -19.43
C ILE A 347 -9.48 -5.09 -19.31
N GLU A 348 -9.31 -5.89 -20.36
CA GLU A 348 -9.73 -7.30 -20.38
C GLU A 348 -8.92 -8.14 -19.39
N ARG A 349 -7.58 -8.07 -19.46
CA ARG A 349 -6.67 -8.79 -18.55
C ARG A 349 -6.86 -8.33 -17.10
N ARG A 350 -7.00 -7.03 -16.89
CA ARG A 350 -7.26 -6.46 -15.56
C ARG A 350 -8.55 -7.00 -14.96
N ASN A 351 -9.65 -7.00 -15.71
CA ASN A 351 -10.94 -7.53 -15.23
C ASN A 351 -10.87 -9.03 -14.91
N LYS A 352 -10.07 -9.79 -15.65
CA LYS A 352 -9.85 -11.22 -15.37
C LYS A 352 -9.09 -11.40 -14.04
N ILE A 353 -8.04 -10.62 -13.79
CA ILE A 353 -7.31 -10.65 -12.52
C ILE A 353 -8.22 -10.25 -11.37
N LEU A 354 -8.99 -9.14 -11.50
CA LEU A 354 -9.92 -8.70 -10.46
C LEU A 354 -10.95 -9.78 -10.09
N LYS A 355 -11.49 -10.48 -11.09
CA LYS A 355 -12.43 -11.58 -10.85
C LYS A 355 -11.79 -12.76 -10.10
N GLN A 356 -10.55 -13.11 -10.42
CA GLN A 356 -9.83 -14.17 -9.73
C GLN A 356 -9.47 -13.72 -8.29
N THR A 357 -9.03 -12.48 -8.11
CA THR A 357 -8.77 -11.91 -6.78
C THR A 357 -10.02 -11.99 -5.90
N GLN A 358 -11.19 -11.65 -6.45
CA GLN A 358 -12.46 -11.75 -5.70
C GLN A 358 -12.73 -13.19 -5.25
N ALA A 359 -12.51 -14.18 -6.10
CA ALA A 359 -12.71 -15.59 -5.73
C ALA A 359 -11.77 -16.04 -4.58
N SER A 360 -10.52 -15.57 -4.56
CA SER A 360 -9.60 -15.83 -3.44
C SER A 360 -10.05 -15.11 -2.17
N SER A 361 -10.55 -13.87 -2.28
CA SER A 361 -11.11 -13.08 -1.17
C SER A 361 -12.33 -13.78 -0.56
N ASP A 362 -13.26 -14.28 -1.38
CA ASP A 362 -14.45 -15.00 -0.91
C ASP A 362 -14.07 -16.21 -0.04
N ARG A 363 -13.01 -16.95 -0.42
CA ARG A 363 -12.50 -18.10 0.39
C ARG A 363 -11.88 -17.64 1.73
N LEU A 364 -11.24 -16.47 1.78
CA LEU A 364 -10.80 -15.88 3.05
C LEU A 364 -11.99 -15.44 3.91
N GLY A 365 -13.04 -14.90 3.28
CA GLY A 365 -14.32 -14.58 3.93
C GLY A 365 -14.98 -15.79 4.59
N ASP A 366 -14.86 -16.99 3.98
CA ASP A 366 -15.34 -18.23 4.57
C ASP A 366 -14.58 -18.57 5.87
N PHE A 367 -13.24 -18.42 5.93
CA PHE A 367 -12.46 -18.63 7.14
C PHE A 367 -12.79 -17.62 8.24
N ILE A 368 -13.01 -16.36 7.88
CA ILE A 368 -13.43 -15.32 8.82
C ILE A 368 -14.80 -15.67 9.41
N SER A 369 -15.76 -16.06 8.55
CA SER A 369 -17.11 -16.45 8.97
C SER A 369 -17.09 -17.69 9.87
N GLU A 370 -16.23 -18.67 9.56
CA GLU A 370 -15.99 -19.83 10.40
C GLU A 370 -15.46 -19.39 11.77
N GLY A 371 -14.45 -18.49 11.81
CA GLY A 371 -13.83 -18.02 13.04
C GLY A 371 -14.78 -17.22 13.95
N ILE A 372 -15.68 -16.42 13.36
CA ILE A 372 -16.73 -15.75 14.12
C ILE A 372 -17.70 -16.80 14.73
N LYS A 373 -18.06 -17.83 13.97
CA LYS A 373 -18.98 -18.87 14.41
C LYS A 373 -18.36 -19.80 15.46
N ASP A 374 -17.08 -20.16 15.34
CA ASP A 374 -16.38 -21.03 16.30
C ASP A 374 -15.86 -20.25 17.52
N GLY A 375 -15.94 -18.91 17.50
CA GLY A 375 -15.54 -18.04 18.58
C GLY A 375 -14.03 -17.77 18.65
N SER A 376 -13.26 -18.11 17.63
CA SER A 376 -11.83 -17.79 17.53
C SER A 376 -11.57 -16.36 16.99
N ILE A 377 -12.50 -15.85 16.21
CA ILE A 377 -12.52 -14.46 15.73
C ILE A 377 -13.67 -13.73 16.44
N ARG A 378 -13.41 -12.52 16.96
CA ARG A 378 -14.44 -11.68 17.55
C ARG A 378 -15.41 -11.17 16.49
N ASP A 379 -16.58 -10.71 16.92
CA ASP A 379 -17.59 -10.14 16.02
C ASP A 379 -17.09 -8.81 15.40
N VAL A 380 -16.52 -8.91 14.20
CA VAL A 380 -16.01 -7.80 13.37
C VAL A 380 -16.49 -7.99 11.94
N ASN A 381 -16.64 -6.90 11.20
CA ASN A 381 -17.10 -6.96 9.81
C ASN A 381 -16.08 -7.74 8.94
N PRO A 382 -16.50 -8.86 8.29
CA PRO A 382 -15.61 -9.66 7.44
C PRO A 382 -14.96 -8.85 6.31
N GLU A 383 -15.67 -7.94 5.67
CA GLU A 383 -15.15 -7.09 4.59
C GLU A 383 -14.00 -6.20 5.05
N ILE A 384 -14.05 -5.67 6.28
CA ILE A 384 -12.95 -4.88 6.86
C ILE A 384 -11.74 -5.76 7.13
N ILE A 385 -11.95 -7.00 7.62
CA ILE A 385 -10.86 -7.96 7.85
C ILE A 385 -10.19 -8.33 6.52
N GLU A 386 -10.96 -8.66 5.48
CA GLU A 386 -10.45 -9.02 4.15
C GLU A 386 -9.59 -7.88 3.57
N ASN A 387 -10.06 -6.64 3.66
CA ASN A 387 -9.30 -5.48 3.21
C ASN A 387 -8.03 -5.25 4.05
N ALA A 388 -8.06 -5.47 5.36
CA ALA A 388 -6.88 -5.38 6.20
C ALA A 388 -5.85 -6.47 5.86
N ILE A 389 -6.30 -7.70 5.57
CA ILE A 389 -5.46 -8.81 5.08
C ILE A 389 -4.79 -8.40 3.77
N ALA A 390 -5.55 -7.92 2.79
CA ALA A 390 -5.04 -7.53 1.49
C ALA A 390 -3.97 -6.44 1.59
N GLY A 391 -4.20 -5.40 2.41
CA GLY A 391 -3.22 -4.34 2.65
C GLY A 391 -1.96 -4.83 3.35
N THR A 392 -2.11 -5.73 4.31
CA THR A 392 -1.01 -6.35 5.05
C THR A 392 -0.10 -7.15 4.10
N ILE A 393 -0.68 -7.92 3.18
CA ILE A 393 0.05 -8.73 2.20
C ILE A 393 0.73 -7.85 1.14
N ASP A 394 0.02 -6.85 0.57
CA ASP A 394 0.55 -5.98 -0.49
C ASP A 394 1.76 -5.16 -0.01
N ALA A 395 1.78 -4.75 1.25
CA ALA A 395 2.86 -3.95 1.81
C ALA A 395 4.11 -4.77 2.22
N ALA A 396 4.00 -6.09 2.39
CA ALA A 396 5.07 -6.94 2.90
C ALA A 396 6.41 -6.85 2.13
N PRO A 397 6.47 -6.74 0.78
CA PRO A 397 7.74 -6.61 0.06
C PRO A 397 8.56 -5.38 0.45
N GLY A 398 7.90 -4.24 0.66
CA GLY A 398 8.56 -3.00 1.07
C GLY A 398 9.14 -3.06 2.49
N ILE A 399 8.60 -3.94 3.34
CA ILE A 399 9.08 -4.18 4.69
C ILE A 399 10.39 -4.96 4.66
N ALA A 400 10.43 -6.02 3.87
CA ALA A 400 11.60 -6.87 3.70
C ALA A 400 12.83 -6.05 3.25
N GLU A 401 12.64 -5.16 2.27
CA GLU A 401 13.69 -4.29 1.74
C GLU A 401 14.20 -3.28 2.77
N LYS A 402 13.28 -2.61 3.51
CA LYS A 402 13.65 -1.59 4.51
C LYS A 402 14.33 -2.16 5.75
N MET A 403 13.98 -3.38 6.16
CA MET A 403 14.50 -3.98 7.39
C MET A 403 15.76 -4.84 7.17
N ARG A 404 16.23 -5.03 5.93
CA ARG A 404 17.35 -5.94 5.58
C ARG A 404 17.19 -7.29 6.28
N LEU A 405 15.99 -7.84 6.21
CA LEU A 405 15.65 -9.04 6.94
C LEU A 405 16.23 -10.26 6.24
N ASP A 406 17.20 -10.87 6.88
CA ASP A 406 17.43 -12.31 6.74
C ASP A 406 16.18 -13.03 7.26
N ASN A 407 15.68 -14.00 6.51
CA ASN A 407 14.55 -14.90 6.71
C ASN A 407 14.14 -15.13 8.19
N ASN A 408 13.67 -14.09 8.90
CA ASN A 408 13.46 -14.12 10.33
C ASN A 408 11.96 -14.20 10.64
N SER A 409 11.50 -15.41 10.97
CA SER A 409 10.13 -15.72 11.38
C SER A 409 9.59 -14.85 12.55
N LYS A 410 10.48 -14.27 13.34
CA LYS A 410 10.13 -13.34 14.42
C LYS A 410 9.53 -12.05 13.88
N VAL A 411 10.06 -11.50 12.78
CA VAL A 411 9.57 -10.25 12.19
C VAL A 411 8.19 -10.41 11.58
N SER A 412 7.89 -11.55 10.99
CA SER A 412 6.54 -11.83 10.50
C SER A 412 5.52 -11.82 11.65
N ALA A 413 5.88 -12.41 12.79
CA ALA A 413 5.01 -12.41 13.96
C ALA A 413 4.81 -10.99 14.53
N GLU A 414 5.88 -10.20 14.66
CA GLU A 414 5.82 -8.82 15.13
C GLU A 414 5.00 -7.92 14.19
N TYR A 415 5.08 -8.14 12.87
CA TYR A 415 4.30 -7.40 11.89
C TYR A 415 2.82 -7.77 11.92
N LEU A 416 2.50 -9.05 12.06
CA LEU A 416 1.13 -9.54 12.07
C LEU A 416 0.43 -9.34 13.42
N GLU A 417 1.18 -9.07 14.49
CA GLU A 417 0.64 -8.91 15.85
C GLU A 417 -0.47 -7.85 15.93
N LEU A 418 -0.32 -6.70 15.25
CA LEU A 418 -1.35 -5.68 15.21
C LEU A 418 -2.67 -6.22 14.67
N PHE A 419 -2.61 -7.00 13.60
CA PHE A 419 -3.80 -7.53 12.95
C PHE A 419 -4.56 -8.51 13.87
N PHE A 420 -3.85 -9.36 14.62
CA PHE A 420 -4.48 -10.33 15.51
C PHE A 420 -4.86 -9.75 16.87
N ASN A 421 -3.96 -9.03 17.51
CA ASN A 421 -4.13 -8.57 18.90
C ASN A 421 -4.57 -7.11 19.02
N GLY A 422 -4.42 -6.32 17.95
CA GLY A 422 -4.53 -4.87 18.01
C GLY A 422 -3.38 -4.23 18.77
N ILE A 423 -3.51 -2.93 19.04
CA ILE A 423 -2.46 -2.15 19.74
C ILE A 423 -2.90 -1.54 21.06
N ALA A 424 -4.22 -1.42 21.34
CA ALA A 424 -4.69 -0.81 22.56
C ALA A 424 -4.34 -1.69 23.77
N ASN A 425 -3.88 -1.05 24.85
CA ASN A 425 -3.69 -1.74 26.11
C ASN A 425 -5.06 -2.18 26.66
N ARG A 426 -5.20 -3.47 26.97
CA ARG A 426 -6.43 -4.07 27.51
C ARG A 426 -6.46 -4.10 29.05
N SER A 427 -5.68 -3.20 29.72
CA SER A 427 -5.62 -3.13 31.18
C SER A 427 -6.93 -2.69 31.83
#